data_0a6e9f08fe5c14bafcbd307865401372
#
_entry.id   0a6e9f08fe5c14bafcbd307865401372
#
_cell.length_a   1.000
_cell.length_b   1.000
_cell.length_c   1.000
_cell.angle_alpha   90.00
_cell.angle_beta   90.00
_cell.angle_gamma   90.00
#
_symmetry.space_group_name_H-M   'P 1'
#
loop_
_entity.id
_entity.type
_entity.pdbx_description
1 polymer ?
#
loop_
_entity_poly.entity_id
_entity_poly.type
_entity_poly.pdbx_seq_one_letter_code
_entity_poly.pdbx_strand_id
1 'polypeptide(L)'
;MIPTGSQDPYALRRQTIGIVNILTDGKIHWDIQKGIKQALELLPGTEEEKKETAEKIEEFIRQRMKIILLDKGIDYDIIDAVLSGTLKDIYAVFLKAQGMVDSHIKKEEELRQAVTRLTNITKGKDTAPVREELFEEKEEKELYNALQTIQPAVQKAYDEYKYEEVLTLLKTLTAPIHAYLDVVMVMVENEAVRINRISLLNEVLSLYKQWGDFSRLV
;
A
#
# COMPACT_ATOMS: atom_id res chain seq x y z
N MET A 1 -22.18 10.22 16.27
CA MET A 1 -22.13 11.48 15.49
C MET A 1 -20.68 11.90 15.38
N ILE A 2 -20.15 12.05 14.17
CA ILE A 2 -18.75 12.51 13.95
C ILE A 2 -18.71 14.02 14.21
N PRO A 3 -17.75 14.55 14.99
CA PRO A 3 -17.66 15.97 15.26
C PRO A 3 -17.37 16.78 13.97
N THR A 4 -18.22 17.75 13.68
CA THR A 4 -18.08 18.70 12.59
C THR A 4 -17.61 20.07 13.15
N GLY A 5 -16.75 20.77 12.40
CA GLY A 5 -16.22 22.08 12.84
C GLY A 5 -15.20 21.98 13.99
N SER A 6 -15.04 23.06 14.74
CA SER A 6 -14.06 23.18 15.83
C SER A 6 -14.45 22.51 17.16
N GLN A 7 -15.73 22.21 17.34
CA GLN A 7 -16.24 21.64 18.58
C GLN A 7 -16.03 20.12 18.63
N ASP A 8 -15.57 19.61 19.77
CA ASP A 8 -15.40 18.18 20.07
C ASP A 8 -16.07 17.84 21.40
N PRO A 9 -17.43 17.92 21.47
CA PRO A 9 -18.17 17.83 22.73
C PRO A 9 -18.02 16.48 23.43
N TYR A 10 -17.72 15.40 22.68
CA TYR A 10 -17.50 14.06 23.21
C TYR A 10 -16.02 13.68 23.27
N ALA A 11 -15.11 14.62 23.02
CA ALA A 11 -13.67 14.39 23.01
C ALA A 11 -13.20 13.28 22.03
N LEU A 12 -13.98 12.96 21.00
CA LEU A 12 -13.68 11.85 20.07
C LEU A 12 -12.33 12.06 19.36
N ARG A 13 -11.99 13.30 18.98
CA ARG A 13 -10.69 13.60 18.36
C ARG A 13 -9.55 13.31 19.32
N ARG A 14 -9.65 13.77 20.58
CA ARG A 14 -8.64 13.54 21.62
C ARG A 14 -8.50 12.06 21.97
N GLN A 15 -9.62 11.36 22.07
CA GLN A 15 -9.62 9.91 22.33
C GLN A 15 -8.96 9.14 21.18
N THR A 16 -9.26 9.47 19.91
CA THR A 16 -8.64 8.85 18.75
C THR A 16 -7.13 9.11 18.70
N ILE A 17 -6.69 10.35 18.97
CA ILE A 17 -5.27 10.69 19.09
C ILE A 17 -4.62 9.85 20.20
N GLY A 18 -5.31 9.70 21.36
CA GLY A 18 -4.83 8.86 22.45
C GLY A 18 -4.66 7.39 22.03
N ILE A 19 -5.61 6.81 21.29
CA ILE A 19 -5.50 5.44 20.76
C ILE A 19 -4.29 5.33 19.81
N VAL A 20 -4.16 6.25 18.87
CA VAL A 20 -3.03 6.25 17.92
C VAL A 20 -1.70 6.32 18.66
N ASN A 21 -1.56 7.23 19.63
CA ASN A 21 -0.32 7.39 20.40
C ASN A 21 -0.02 6.14 21.26
N ILE A 22 -1.02 5.54 21.90
CA ILE A 22 -0.82 4.31 22.68
C ILE A 22 -0.27 3.20 21.78
N LEU A 23 -0.84 3.02 20.58
CA LEU A 23 -0.40 1.97 19.66
C LEU A 23 1.00 2.26 19.09
N THR A 24 1.29 3.52 18.74
CA THR A 24 2.59 3.88 18.15
C THR A 24 3.71 3.91 19.20
N ASP A 25 3.50 4.57 20.33
CA ASP A 25 4.52 4.72 21.37
C ASP A 25 4.75 3.39 22.13
N GLY A 26 3.67 2.60 22.30
CA GLY A 26 3.73 1.26 22.86
C GLY A 26 4.25 0.20 21.88
N LYS A 27 4.46 0.55 20.60
CA LYS A 27 4.88 -0.38 19.53
C LYS A 27 3.95 -1.59 19.42
N ILE A 28 2.64 -1.33 19.50
CA ILE A 28 1.62 -2.38 19.55
C ILE A 28 1.05 -2.61 18.15
N HIS A 29 1.24 -3.82 17.63
CA HIS A 29 0.57 -4.31 16.43
C HIS A 29 -0.83 -4.80 16.80
N TRP A 30 -1.84 -4.17 16.23
CA TRP A 30 -3.24 -4.50 16.49
C TRP A 30 -4.11 -4.30 15.25
N ASP A 31 -4.92 -5.31 14.95
CA ASP A 31 -5.86 -5.25 13.84
C ASP A 31 -7.07 -4.38 14.21
N ILE A 32 -7.02 -3.11 13.78
CA ILE A 32 -8.05 -2.13 14.10
C ILE A 32 -9.40 -2.46 13.44
N GLN A 33 -9.39 -3.15 12.29
CA GLN A 33 -10.62 -3.58 11.61
C GLN A 33 -11.39 -4.58 12.46
N LYS A 34 -10.68 -5.53 13.08
CA LYS A 34 -11.29 -6.47 14.04
C LYS A 34 -11.85 -5.73 15.25
N GLY A 35 -11.11 -4.76 15.79
CA GLY A 35 -11.56 -3.98 16.93
C GLY A 35 -12.82 -3.17 16.63
N ILE A 36 -12.86 -2.49 15.48
CA ILE A 36 -14.04 -1.75 15.03
C ILE A 36 -15.24 -2.70 14.87
N LYS A 37 -15.05 -3.84 14.20
CA LYS A 37 -16.10 -4.84 13.99
C LYS A 37 -16.67 -5.34 15.32
N GLN A 38 -15.80 -5.77 16.24
CA GLN A 38 -16.21 -6.25 17.57
C GLN A 38 -16.98 -5.18 18.36
N ALA A 39 -16.54 -3.93 18.31
CA ALA A 39 -17.24 -2.83 18.97
C ALA A 39 -18.65 -2.60 18.38
N LEU A 40 -18.78 -2.68 17.05
CA LEU A 40 -20.06 -2.49 16.38
C LEU A 40 -21.02 -3.67 16.56
N GLU A 41 -20.53 -4.89 16.81
CA GLU A 41 -21.36 -6.04 17.13
C GLU A 41 -22.14 -5.84 18.45
N LEU A 42 -21.60 -5.05 19.37
CA LEU A 42 -22.25 -4.72 20.65
C LEU A 42 -23.34 -3.63 20.54
N LEU A 43 -23.46 -2.99 19.38
CA LEU A 43 -24.39 -1.90 19.15
C LEU A 43 -25.59 -2.37 18.32
N PRO A 44 -26.82 -1.79 18.56
CA PRO A 44 -27.95 -2.04 17.69
C PRO A 44 -27.72 -1.47 16.29
N GLY A 45 -28.33 -2.08 15.29
CA GLY A 45 -28.28 -1.63 13.90
C GLY A 45 -28.19 -2.80 12.92
N THR A 46 -28.49 -2.52 11.67
CA THR A 46 -28.35 -3.47 10.56
C THR A 46 -26.89 -3.65 10.16
N GLU A 47 -26.58 -4.73 9.47
CA GLU A 47 -25.21 -4.97 8.97
C GLU A 47 -24.73 -3.85 8.03
N GLU A 48 -25.65 -3.27 7.24
CA GLU A 48 -25.34 -2.16 6.34
C GLU A 48 -24.99 -0.88 7.11
N GLU A 49 -25.77 -0.53 8.14
CA GLU A 49 -25.48 0.60 9.03
C GLU A 49 -24.15 0.43 9.77
N LYS A 50 -23.85 -0.78 10.21
CA LYS A 50 -22.58 -1.12 10.87
C LYS A 50 -21.41 -0.97 9.90
N LYS A 51 -21.55 -1.43 8.65
CA LYS A 51 -20.52 -1.27 7.61
C LYS A 51 -20.24 0.20 7.32
N GLU A 52 -21.28 1.00 7.07
CA GLU A 52 -21.09 2.45 6.86
C GLU A 52 -20.44 3.14 8.07
N THR A 53 -20.78 2.70 9.27
CA THR A 53 -20.20 3.24 10.49
C THR A 53 -18.75 2.87 10.62
N ALA A 54 -18.37 1.62 10.27
CA ALA A 54 -16.97 1.18 10.25
C ALA A 54 -16.12 2.02 9.28
N GLU A 55 -16.61 2.27 8.06
CA GLU A 55 -15.94 3.10 7.07
C GLU A 55 -15.74 4.55 7.59
N LYS A 56 -16.75 5.13 8.24
CA LYS A 56 -16.66 6.46 8.85
C LYS A 56 -15.66 6.51 10.01
N ILE A 57 -15.58 5.46 10.83
CA ILE A 57 -14.61 5.35 11.91
C ILE A 57 -13.20 5.24 11.33
N GLU A 58 -12.98 4.39 10.33
CA GLU A 58 -11.69 4.24 9.67
C GLU A 58 -11.20 5.58 9.10
N GLU A 59 -12.05 6.28 8.36
CA GLU A 59 -11.71 7.58 7.80
C GLU A 59 -11.42 8.62 8.89
N PHE A 60 -12.16 8.61 9.98
CA PHE A 60 -11.93 9.49 11.13
C PHE A 60 -10.55 9.24 11.78
N ILE A 61 -10.15 7.97 11.91
CA ILE A 61 -8.82 7.59 12.43
C ILE A 61 -7.74 8.00 11.43
N ARG A 62 -7.94 7.74 10.14
CA ARG A 62 -7.02 8.10 9.04
C ARG A 62 -6.68 9.59 9.06
N GLN A 63 -7.68 10.45 9.22
CA GLN A 63 -7.48 11.89 9.32
C GLN A 63 -6.64 12.30 10.55
N ARG A 64 -6.76 11.59 11.68
CA ARG A 64 -5.95 11.87 12.88
C ARG A 64 -4.52 11.37 12.68
N MET A 65 -4.34 10.21 12.08
CA MET A 65 -3.01 9.71 11.73
C MET A 65 -2.27 10.69 10.80
N LYS A 66 -2.97 11.26 9.81
CA LYS A 66 -2.38 12.27 8.92
C LYS A 66 -1.82 13.46 9.70
N ILE A 67 -2.57 13.99 10.66
CA ILE A 67 -2.12 15.11 11.50
C ILE A 67 -0.91 14.70 12.35
N ILE A 68 -0.96 13.54 13.00
CA ILE A 68 0.14 13.04 13.86
C ILE A 68 1.42 12.82 13.04
N LEU A 69 1.32 12.27 11.84
CA LEU A 69 2.48 12.04 10.96
C LEU A 69 3.07 13.37 10.46
N LEU A 70 2.23 14.36 10.14
CA LEU A 70 2.68 15.72 9.79
C LEU A 70 3.40 16.39 10.97
N ASP A 71 2.87 16.29 12.18
CA ASP A 71 3.48 16.85 13.40
C ASP A 71 4.84 16.20 13.73
N LYS A 72 5.04 14.93 13.27
CA LYS A 72 6.32 14.22 13.35
C LYS A 72 7.28 14.59 12.21
N GLY A 73 6.92 15.51 11.32
CA GLY A 73 7.78 16.02 10.24
C GLY A 73 7.83 15.10 9.00
N ILE A 74 6.87 14.19 8.83
CA ILE A 74 6.79 13.33 7.65
C ILE A 74 6.11 14.11 6.51
N ASP A 75 6.69 14.05 5.32
CA ASP A 75 6.20 14.75 4.15
C ASP A 75 4.79 14.28 3.74
N TYR A 76 4.00 15.21 3.26
CA TYR A 76 2.60 14.99 2.89
C TYR A 76 2.39 13.86 1.87
N ASP A 77 3.24 13.78 0.85
CA ASP A 77 3.18 12.76 -0.20
C ASP A 77 3.47 11.35 0.34
N ILE A 78 4.44 11.22 1.27
CA ILE A 78 4.70 9.97 1.99
C ILE A 78 3.48 9.56 2.81
N ILE A 79 2.88 10.50 3.53
CA ILE A 79 1.67 10.24 4.33
C ILE A 79 0.52 9.76 3.43
N ASP A 80 0.28 10.44 2.32
CA ASP A 80 -0.78 10.06 1.38
C ASP A 80 -0.48 8.69 0.73
N ALA A 81 0.78 8.37 0.46
CA ALA A 81 1.18 7.07 -0.07
C ALA A 81 0.87 5.93 0.93
N VAL A 82 1.29 6.04 2.19
CA VAL A 82 1.10 4.97 3.18
C VAL A 82 -0.33 4.85 3.69
N LEU A 83 -1.10 5.93 3.64
CA LEU A 83 -2.52 5.94 4.04
C LEU A 83 -3.48 5.61 2.88
N SER A 84 -3.01 5.32 1.68
CA SER A 84 -3.86 5.07 0.50
C SER A 84 -4.64 3.75 0.56
N GLY A 85 -4.13 2.76 1.28
CA GLY A 85 -4.75 1.44 1.42
C GLY A 85 -5.71 1.33 2.62
N THR A 86 -6.19 0.11 2.89
CA THR A 86 -6.99 -0.20 4.08
C THR A 86 -6.17 -0.01 5.34
N LEU A 87 -6.72 0.71 6.32
CA LEU A 87 -6.09 0.92 7.62
C LEU A 87 -6.30 -0.32 8.49
N LYS A 88 -5.31 -1.20 8.54
CA LYS A 88 -5.38 -2.43 9.32
C LYS A 88 -4.58 -2.36 10.63
N ASP A 89 -3.38 -1.80 10.57
CA ASP A 89 -2.46 -1.71 11.71
C ASP A 89 -1.85 -0.31 11.76
N ILE A 90 -2.17 0.44 12.80
CA ILE A 90 -1.74 1.84 12.98
C ILE A 90 -0.24 1.93 13.15
N TYR A 91 0.37 1.04 13.95
CA TYR A 91 1.81 1.06 14.16
C TYR A 91 2.58 0.65 12.90
N ALA A 92 2.08 -0.33 12.14
CA ALA A 92 2.66 -0.69 10.86
C ALA A 92 2.64 0.47 9.85
N VAL A 93 1.57 1.26 9.79
CA VAL A 93 1.52 2.47 8.94
C VAL A 93 2.58 3.49 9.37
N PHE A 94 2.77 3.68 10.67
CA PHE A 94 3.85 4.54 11.17
C PHE A 94 5.23 4.04 10.74
N LEU A 95 5.50 2.74 10.87
CA LEU A 95 6.76 2.13 10.42
C LEU A 95 6.95 2.25 8.92
N LYS A 96 5.88 2.10 8.12
CA LYS A 96 5.91 2.31 6.66
C LYS A 96 6.34 3.73 6.30
N ALA A 97 5.73 4.72 6.95
CA ALA A 97 6.06 6.12 6.72
C ALA A 97 7.50 6.44 7.12
N GLN A 98 7.93 5.98 8.29
CA GLN A 98 9.30 6.14 8.76
C GLN A 98 10.30 5.46 7.81
N GLY A 99 10.01 4.23 7.39
CA GLY A 99 10.84 3.50 6.43
C GLY A 99 10.99 4.22 5.08
N MET A 100 9.95 4.90 4.59
CA MET A 100 10.04 5.74 3.39
C MET A 100 10.95 6.97 3.58
N VAL A 101 10.89 7.59 4.76
CA VAL A 101 11.78 8.73 5.12
C VAL A 101 13.22 8.26 5.21
N ASP A 102 13.50 7.23 6.01
CA ASP A 102 14.84 6.73 6.32
C ASP A 102 15.55 6.19 5.07
N SER A 103 14.80 5.53 4.20
CA SER A 103 15.31 5.02 2.92
C SER A 103 15.51 6.08 1.84
N HIS A 104 15.14 7.34 2.12
CA HIS A 104 15.19 8.43 1.15
C HIS A 104 14.45 8.09 -0.18
N ILE A 105 13.31 7.44 -0.09
CA ILE A 105 12.53 6.93 -1.25
C ILE A 105 12.30 8.00 -2.33
N LYS A 106 12.20 9.26 -1.95
CA LYS A 106 12.02 10.39 -2.88
C LYS A 106 13.21 10.62 -3.81
N LYS A 107 14.41 10.13 -3.47
CA LYS A 107 15.61 10.18 -4.33
C LYS A 107 15.68 9.04 -5.32
N GLU A 108 14.85 8.02 -5.16
CA GLU A 108 14.78 6.83 -6.03
C GLU A 108 13.90 7.09 -7.26
N GLU A 109 14.32 8.02 -8.11
CA GLU A 109 13.50 8.50 -9.23
C GLU A 109 13.15 7.40 -10.24
N GLU A 110 14.13 6.58 -10.65
CA GLU A 110 13.91 5.48 -11.60
C GLU A 110 12.91 4.47 -11.05
N LEU A 111 13.01 4.13 -9.75
CA LEU A 111 12.06 3.25 -9.10
C LEU A 111 10.64 3.83 -9.11
N ARG A 112 10.50 5.11 -8.73
CA ARG A 112 9.19 5.77 -8.70
C ARG A 112 8.57 5.87 -10.10
N GLN A 113 9.37 6.18 -11.11
CA GLN A 113 8.93 6.20 -12.51
C GLN A 113 8.45 4.82 -12.97
N ALA A 114 9.23 3.75 -12.69
CA ALA A 114 8.85 2.37 -13.01
C ALA A 114 7.50 2.01 -12.38
N VAL A 115 7.33 2.23 -11.07
CA VAL A 115 6.10 1.90 -10.34
C VAL A 115 4.90 2.73 -10.83
N THR A 116 5.11 4.00 -11.17
CA THR A 116 4.06 4.86 -11.75
C THR A 116 3.60 4.34 -13.11
N ARG A 117 4.53 3.92 -13.99
CA ARG A 117 4.19 3.29 -15.28
C ARG A 117 3.38 2.00 -15.06
N LEU A 118 3.81 1.12 -14.15
CA LEU A 118 3.06 -0.11 -13.79
C LEU A 118 1.65 0.23 -13.33
N THR A 119 1.50 1.20 -12.43
CA THR A 119 0.20 1.63 -11.89
C THR A 119 -0.73 2.09 -13.00
N ASN A 120 -0.24 2.91 -13.93
CA ASN A 120 -1.05 3.44 -15.03
C ASN A 120 -1.49 2.34 -16.01
N ILE A 121 -0.60 1.38 -16.32
CA ILE A 121 -0.89 0.28 -17.25
C ILE A 121 -1.90 -0.70 -16.67
N THR A 122 -1.80 -1.02 -15.37
CA THR A 122 -2.62 -2.06 -14.73
C THR A 122 -3.95 -1.53 -14.17
N LYS A 123 -4.12 -0.23 -14.08
CA LYS A 123 -5.29 0.40 -13.44
C LYS A 123 -6.60 -0.01 -14.10
N GLY A 124 -7.50 -0.62 -13.30
CA GLY A 124 -8.85 -1.01 -13.75
C GLY A 124 -8.85 -2.11 -14.82
N LYS A 125 -7.78 -2.90 -14.92
CA LYS A 125 -7.67 -4.01 -15.87
C LYS A 125 -7.91 -5.34 -15.18
N ASP A 126 -8.49 -6.26 -15.94
CA ASP A 126 -8.68 -7.65 -15.50
C ASP A 126 -7.34 -8.37 -15.40
N THR A 127 -7.26 -9.28 -14.43
CA THR A 127 -6.08 -10.11 -14.18
C THR A 127 -6.48 -11.59 -14.05
N ALA A 128 -5.53 -12.47 -14.33
CA ALA A 128 -5.63 -13.90 -14.19
C ALA A 128 -4.31 -14.45 -13.63
N PRO A 129 -4.21 -15.71 -13.19
CA PRO A 129 -2.92 -16.30 -12.87
C PRO A 129 -1.94 -16.20 -14.05
N VAL A 130 -0.70 -15.78 -13.78
CA VAL A 130 0.33 -15.68 -14.80
C VAL A 130 0.68 -17.08 -15.34
N ARG A 131 0.78 -17.20 -16.66
CA ARG A 131 1.08 -18.43 -17.38
C ARG A 131 2.33 -18.25 -18.24
N GLU A 132 3.38 -18.98 -17.92
CA GLU A 132 4.67 -18.90 -18.62
C GLU A 132 4.58 -19.31 -20.10
N GLU A 133 3.68 -20.22 -20.43
CA GLU A 133 3.46 -20.67 -21.82
C GLU A 133 2.92 -19.57 -22.74
N LEU A 134 2.46 -18.44 -22.20
CA LEU A 134 2.00 -17.27 -22.95
C LEU A 134 3.08 -16.19 -23.09
N PHE A 135 4.27 -16.42 -22.60
CA PHE A 135 5.38 -15.49 -22.80
C PHE A 135 5.92 -15.60 -24.23
N GLU A 136 5.93 -14.47 -24.93
CA GLU A 136 6.43 -14.37 -26.31
C GLU A 136 7.81 -13.70 -26.35
N GLU A 137 8.08 -12.79 -25.41
CA GLU A 137 9.33 -12.03 -25.33
C GLU A 137 10.21 -12.51 -24.17
N LYS A 138 11.51 -12.38 -24.34
CA LYS A 138 12.50 -12.77 -23.33
C LYS A 138 12.33 -11.97 -22.05
N GLU A 139 11.99 -10.70 -22.15
CA GLU A 139 11.84 -9.76 -21.05
C GLU A 139 10.64 -10.11 -20.13
N GLU A 140 9.61 -10.78 -20.69
CA GLU A 140 8.49 -11.31 -19.89
C GLU A 140 9.00 -12.38 -18.91
N LYS A 141 9.82 -13.31 -19.41
CA LYS A 141 10.40 -14.38 -18.59
C LYS A 141 11.44 -13.85 -17.61
N GLU A 142 12.25 -12.88 -18.01
CA GLU A 142 13.26 -12.26 -17.14
C GLU A 142 12.61 -11.52 -15.96
N LEU A 143 11.55 -10.73 -16.21
CA LEU A 143 10.81 -10.03 -15.17
C LEU A 143 10.10 -11.03 -14.24
N TYR A 144 9.48 -12.08 -14.78
CA TYR A 144 8.82 -13.11 -13.99
C TYR A 144 9.82 -13.84 -13.07
N ASN A 145 10.97 -14.26 -13.60
CA ASN A 145 12.01 -14.92 -12.82
C ASN A 145 12.57 -14.00 -11.70
N ALA A 146 12.79 -12.72 -12.01
CA ALA A 146 13.24 -11.74 -11.03
C ALA A 146 12.20 -11.59 -9.91
N LEU A 147 10.91 -11.49 -10.25
CA LEU A 147 9.80 -11.43 -9.29
C LEU A 147 9.80 -12.68 -8.39
N GLN A 148 9.78 -13.88 -8.97
CA GLN A 148 9.74 -15.14 -8.22
C GLN A 148 10.95 -15.28 -7.26
N THR A 149 12.11 -14.79 -7.68
CA THR A 149 13.34 -14.87 -6.88
C THR A 149 13.24 -14.01 -5.62
N ILE A 150 12.70 -12.79 -5.72
CA ILE A 150 12.70 -11.87 -4.56
C ILE A 150 11.44 -11.94 -3.72
N GLN A 151 10.31 -12.39 -4.27
CA GLN A 151 9.00 -12.36 -3.61
C GLN A 151 9.00 -12.97 -2.20
N PRO A 152 9.60 -14.16 -1.95
CA PRO A 152 9.63 -14.73 -0.59
C PRO A 152 10.42 -13.86 0.40
N ALA A 153 11.55 -13.29 -0.04
CA ALA A 153 12.38 -12.42 0.79
C ALA A 153 11.68 -11.08 1.09
N VAL A 154 11.02 -10.50 0.09
CA VAL A 154 10.22 -9.28 0.25
C VAL A 154 9.07 -9.53 1.25
N GLN A 155 8.35 -10.65 1.11
CA GLN A 155 7.26 -10.97 2.03
C GLN A 155 7.78 -11.12 3.46
N LYS A 156 8.88 -11.85 3.65
CA LYS A 156 9.52 -11.98 4.96
C LYS A 156 9.94 -10.63 5.55
N ALA A 157 10.55 -9.75 4.75
CA ALA A 157 10.95 -8.44 5.21
C ALA A 157 9.75 -7.55 5.60
N TYR A 158 8.61 -7.67 4.89
CA TYR A 158 7.35 -7.02 5.28
C TYR A 158 6.80 -7.56 6.60
N ASP A 159 6.80 -8.87 6.78
CA ASP A 159 6.30 -9.52 8.00
C ASP A 159 7.15 -9.14 9.23
N GLU A 160 8.44 -8.85 9.01
CA GLU A 160 9.39 -8.40 10.03
C GLU A 160 9.49 -6.86 10.14
N TYR A 161 8.71 -6.11 9.36
CA TYR A 161 8.71 -4.64 9.31
C TYR A 161 10.07 -4.01 8.95
N LYS A 162 10.89 -4.72 8.18
CA LYS A 162 12.24 -4.31 7.74
C LYS A 162 12.19 -3.53 6.42
N TYR A 163 11.70 -2.29 6.46
CA TYR A 163 11.44 -1.52 5.23
C TYR A 163 12.69 -1.12 4.42
N GLU A 164 13.84 -0.97 5.05
CA GLU A 164 15.12 -0.77 4.34
C GLU A 164 15.51 -2.00 3.49
N GLU A 165 15.30 -3.20 4.05
CA GLU A 165 15.53 -4.45 3.33
C GLU A 165 14.51 -4.60 2.19
N VAL A 166 13.24 -4.26 2.44
CA VAL A 166 12.20 -4.21 1.40
C VAL A 166 12.64 -3.33 0.25
N LEU A 167 13.08 -2.10 0.51
CA LEU A 167 13.53 -1.20 -0.56
C LEU A 167 14.69 -1.79 -1.35
N THR A 168 15.69 -2.33 -0.66
CA THR A 168 16.87 -2.94 -1.29
C THR A 168 16.45 -4.05 -2.25
N LEU A 169 15.52 -4.92 -1.84
CA LEU A 169 14.99 -5.99 -2.67
C LEU A 169 14.16 -5.44 -3.85
N LEU A 170 13.24 -4.52 -3.60
CA LEU A 170 12.39 -3.94 -4.64
C LEU A 170 13.19 -3.16 -5.70
N LYS A 171 14.30 -2.54 -5.34
CA LYS A 171 15.20 -1.87 -6.28
C LYS A 171 15.79 -2.83 -7.32
N THR A 172 15.95 -4.10 -7.00
CA THR A 172 16.45 -5.10 -7.96
C THR A 172 15.49 -5.35 -9.12
N LEU A 173 14.21 -5.03 -8.96
CA LEU A 173 13.21 -5.10 -10.04
C LEU A 173 13.23 -3.90 -10.99
N THR A 174 13.86 -2.79 -10.63
CA THR A 174 13.80 -1.55 -11.43
C THR A 174 14.29 -1.78 -12.87
N ALA A 175 15.47 -2.37 -13.04
CA ALA A 175 16.03 -2.66 -14.37
C ALA A 175 15.20 -3.69 -15.17
N PRO A 176 14.76 -4.84 -14.60
CA PRO A 176 13.85 -5.75 -15.29
C PRO A 176 12.52 -5.10 -15.71
N ILE A 177 11.95 -4.21 -14.87
CA ILE A 177 10.70 -3.49 -15.20
C ILE A 177 10.94 -2.57 -16.40
N HIS A 178 12.01 -1.79 -16.41
CA HIS A 178 12.33 -0.91 -17.54
C HIS A 178 12.55 -1.72 -18.83
N ALA A 179 13.37 -2.77 -18.79
CA ALA A 179 13.62 -3.63 -19.94
C ALA A 179 12.31 -4.21 -20.51
N TYR A 180 11.43 -4.69 -19.63
CA TYR A 180 10.11 -5.16 -20.04
C TYR A 180 9.28 -4.07 -20.71
N LEU A 181 9.16 -2.89 -20.09
CA LEU A 181 8.32 -1.80 -20.58
C LEU A 181 8.86 -1.12 -21.86
N ASP A 182 10.13 -1.31 -22.19
CA ASP A 182 10.76 -0.77 -23.40
C ASP A 182 10.60 -1.71 -24.60
N VAL A 183 10.45 -3.01 -24.38
CA VAL A 183 10.36 -4.03 -25.43
C VAL A 183 8.96 -4.60 -25.60
N VAL A 184 8.27 -4.90 -24.49
CA VAL A 184 7.00 -5.64 -24.51
C VAL A 184 5.81 -4.72 -24.78
N MET A 185 5.12 -4.93 -25.89
CA MET A 185 3.85 -4.26 -26.18
C MET A 185 2.74 -4.90 -25.34
N VAL A 186 2.36 -4.28 -24.22
CA VAL A 186 1.35 -4.84 -23.29
C VAL A 186 -0.03 -4.96 -23.95
N MET A 187 -0.45 -3.94 -24.72
CA MET A 187 -1.81 -3.84 -25.28
C MET A 187 -1.89 -4.47 -26.69
N VAL A 188 -1.70 -5.80 -26.75
CA VAL A 188 -1.84 -6.58 -28.00
C VAL A 188 -3.28 -7.02 -28.26
N GLU A 189 -3.58 -7.42 -29.50
CA GLU A 189 -4.92 -7.89 -29.91
C GLU A 189 -5.28 -9.23 -29.26
N ASN A 190 -4.31 -10.13 -29.13
CA ASN A 190 -4.53 -11.42 -28.45
C ASN A 190 -4.88 -11.19 -26.97
N GLU A 191 -6.12 -11.43 -26.64
CA GLU A 191 -6.66 -11.19 -25.30
C GLU A 191 -5.96 -12.00 -24.21
N ALA A 192 -5.65 -13.27 -24.48
CA ALA A 192 -4.99 -14.14 -23.49
C ALA A 192 -3.58 -13.63 -23.17
N VAL A 193 -2.81 -13.24 -24.18
CA VAL A 193 -1.48 -12.65 -24.02
C VAL A 193 -1.55 -11.29 -23.31
N ARG A 194 -2.50 -10.44 -23.71
CA ARG A 194 -2.72 -9.12 -23.07
C ARG A 194 -3.02 -9.25 -21.59
N ILE A 195 -3.97 -10.12 -21.20
CA ILE A 195 -4.32 -10.34 -19.79
C ILE A 195 -3.11 -10.91 -19.03
N ASN A 196 -2.37 -11.83 -19.61
CA ASN A 196 -1.18 -12.41 -19.00
C ASN A 196 -0.10 -11.35 -18.71
N ARG A 197 0.17 -10.46 -19.68
CA ARG A 197 1.11 -9.33 -19.53
C ARG A 197 0.68 -8.36 -18.44
N ILE A 198 -0.61 -7.99 -18.41
CA ILE A 198 -1.18 -7.13 -17.36
C ILE A 198 -1.08 -7.81 -15.99
N SER A 199 -1.34 -9.12 -15.92
CA SER A 199 -1.27 -9.89 -14.68
C SER A 199 0.13 -9.93 -14.10
N LEU A 200 1.15 -10.17 -14.93
CA LEU A 200 2.55 -10.12 -14.50
C LEU A 200 2.91 -8.75 -13.92
N LEU A 201 2.57 -7.66 -14.63
CA LEU A 201 2.82 -6.30 -14.14
C LEU A 201 2.06 -6.00 -12.83
N ASN A 202 0.85 -6.53 -12.67
CA ASN A 202 0.07 -6.36 -11.44
C ASN A 202 0.65 -7.18 -10.27
N GLU A 203 1.19 -8.38 -10.51
CA GLU A 203 1.91 -9.14 -9.48
C GLU A 203 3.16 -8.37 -9.01
N VAL A 204 3.95 -7.83 -9.92
CA VAL A 204 5.09 -6.97 -9.59
C VAL A 204 4.64 -5.76 -8.77
N LEU A 205 3.61 -5.04 -9.25
CA LEU A 205 3.07 -3.86 -8.56
C LEU A 205 2.54 -4.18 -7.16
N SER A 206 2.02 -5.39 -6.94
CA SER A 206 1.48 -5.81 -5.64
C SER A 206 2.53 -5.78 -4.53
N LEU A 207 3.80 -6.04 -4.84
CA LEU A 207 4.90 -5.95 -3.87
C LEU A 207 5.09 -4.51 -3.38
N TYR A 208 5.01 -3.53 -4.26
CA TYR A 208 5.13 -2.11 -3.89
C TYR A 208 3.91 -1.61 -3.12
N LYS A 209 2.69 -2.04 -3.54
CA LYS A 209 1.44 -1.65 -2.89
C LYS A 209 1.33 -2.06 -1.43
N GLN A 210 2.05 -3.11 -1.01
CA GLN A 210 2.11 -3.48 0.41
C GLN A 210 2.76 -2.39 1.28
N TRP A 211 3.69 -1.61 0.72
CA TRP A 211 4.30 -0.47 1.42
C TRP A 211 3.40 0.78 1.35
N GLY A 212 2.98 1.12 0.15
CA GLY A 212 2.12 2.27 -0.10
C GLY A 212 1.90 2.52 -1.58
N ASP A 213 1.20 3.59 -1.91
CA ASP A 213 0.97 4.00 -3.28
C ASP A 213 2.10 4.93 -3.75
N PHE A 214 3.12 4.36 -4.36
CA PHE A 214 4.29 5.09 -4.87
C PHE A 214 3.96 6.16 -5.92
N SER A 215 2.80 6.06 -6.59
CA SER A 215 2.37 7.08 -7.57
C SER A 215 2.03 8.44 -6.93
N ARG A 216 1.94 8.48 -5.60
CA ARG A 216 1.69 9.70 -4.81
C ARG A 216 2.97 10.40 -4.36
N LEU A 217 4.13 9.75 -4.51
CA LEU A 217 5.42 10.33 -4.12
C LEU A 217 5.88 11.35 -5.18
N VAL A 218 6.13 12.59 -4.74
CA VAL A 218 6.49 13.72 -5.60
C VAL A 218 7.93 14.18 -5.34
#